data_64153659c5d9a3e5c444944e0cbf3716
#
_entry.id   64153659c5d9a3e5c444944e0cbf3716
#
_cell.length_a   1.000
_cell.length_b   1.000
_cell.length_c   1.000
_cell.angle_alpha   90.00
_cell.angle_beta   90.00
_cell.angle_gamma   90.00
#
_symmetry.space_group_name_H-M   'P 1'
#
loop_
_entity.id
_entity.type
_entity.pdbx_description
1 polymer ?
#
loop_
_entity_poly.entity_id
_entity_poly.type
_entity_poly.pdbx_seq_one_letter_code
_entity_poly.pdbx_strand_id
1 'polypeptide(L)'
;MALPDATTPFTRRSARIGGITALVGAVGVLAGCALPYATITYGTDDPTHPSVFNSGFGGNTLFAAEPLAVVMFSFVAAVILLTPTRPILQSVAAGMLIAFGIQTFVFFFGYIGLGTYSDSSFKGSIGIGTIIGMLAGLCVLAGGLIALIARSRPAGSPSAESVTPGAPG
;
A
#
# COMPACT_ATOMS: atom_id res chain seq x y z
N MET A 1 -17.31 35.34 7.53
CA MET A 1 -17.63 34.40 8.63
C MET A 1 -16.73 33.17 8.39
N ALA A 2 -15.58 33.12 9.08
CA ALA A 2 -14.63 31.98 8.92
C ALA A 2 -15.14 30.82 9.77
N LEU A 3 -15.43 29.69 9.15
CA LEU A 3 -15.73 28.47 9.87
C LEU A 3 -14.48 28.06 10.66
N PRO A 4 -14.58 27.75 11.95
CA PRO A 4 -13.45 27.35 12.75
C PRO A 4 -12.87 26.05 12.17
N ASP A 5 -11.54 26.05 12.01
CA ASP A 5 -10.77 24.90 11.53
C ASP A 5 -10.82 23.78 12.60
N ALA A 6 -11.88 22.99 12.58
CA ALA A 6 -12.14 21.92 13.55
C ALA A 6 -11.36 20.65 13.21
N THR A 7 -10.11 20.78 12.75
CA THR A 7 -9.21 19.63 12.68
C THR A 7 -8.63 19.34 14.06
N THR A 8 -9.25 18.38 14.75
CA THR A 8 -8.74 17.94 16.04
C THR A 8 -7.30 17.39 15.89
N PRO A 9 -6.40 17.58 16.86
CA PRO A 9 -5.02 17.10 16.81
C PRO A 9 -4.93 15.57 16.58
N PHE A 10 -5.97 14.85 16.96
CA PHE A 10 -6.08 13.41 16.75
C PHE A 10 -6.19 13.03 15.25
N THR A 11 -7.03 13.74 14.48
CA THR A 11 -7.20 13.47 13.04
C THR A 11 -5.92 13.74 12.26
N ARG A 12 -5.16 14.77 12.66
CA ARG A 12 -3.87 15.10 12.05
C ARG A 12 -2.80 14.04 12.32
N ARG A 13 -2.76 13.49 13.54
CA ARG A 13 -1.82 12.41 13.91
C ARG A 13 -2.09 11.13 13.11
N SER A 14 -3.34 10.72 13.00
CA SER A 14 -3.73 9.52 12.27
C SER A 14 -3.51 9.64 10.77
N ALA A 15 -3.77 10.80 10.17
CA ALA A 15 -3.45 11.06 8.77
C ALA A 15 -1.94 10.94 8.50
N ARG A 16 -1.09 11.45 9.41
CA ARG A 16 0.36 11.30 9.32
C ARG A 16 0.80 9.84 9.42
N ILE A 17 0.24 9.07 10.35
CA ILE A 17 0.52 7.64 10.47
C ILE A 17 0.14 6.93 9.16
N GLY A 18 -1.04 7.19 8.62
CA GLY A 18 -1.47 6.66 7.34
C GLY A 18 -0.52 7.00 6.19
N GLY A 19 -0.07 8.25 6.12
CA GLY A 19 0.90 8.72 5.12
C GLY A 19 2.26 8.02 5.23
N ILE A 20 2.79 7.86 6.47
CA ILE A 20 4.06 7.15 6.70
C ILE A 20 3.92 5.66 6.31
N THR A 21 2.84 5.01 6.72
CA THR A 21 2.57 3.60 6.37
C THR A 21 2.50 3.41 4.85
N ALA A 22 1.85 4.33 4.15
CA ALA A 22 1.77 4.31 2.69
C ALA A 22 3.13 4.53 2.02
N LEU A 23 3.99 5.42 2.55
CA LEU A 23 5.35 5.61 2.06
C LEU A 23 6.21 4.35 2.22
N VAL A 24 6.14 3.70 3.38
CA VAL A 24 6.83 2.42 3.62
C VAL A 24 6.35 1.37 2.60
N GLY A 25 5.03 1.31 2.36
CA GLY A 25 4.47 0.45 1.34
C GLY A 25 4.99 0.79 -0.07
N ALA A 26 5.01 2.07 -0.47
CA ALA A 26 5.52 2.48 -1.78
C ALA A 26 7.00 2.08 -1.99
N VAL A 27 7.84 2.26 -0.97
CA VAL A 27 9.24 1.78 -1.00
C VAL A 27 9.30 0.26 -1.10
N GLY A 28 8.43 -0.46 -0.39
CA GLY A 28 8.30 -1.90 -0.47
C GLY A 28 7.89 -2.39 -1.87
N VAL A 29 7.00 -1.66 -2.56
CA VAL A 29 6.64 -1.97 -3.97
C VAL A 29 7.86 -1.82 -4.87
N LEU A 30 8.66 -0.76 -4.71
CA LEU A 30 9.92 -0.60 -5.47
C LEU A 30 10.88 -1.77 -5.22
N ALA A 31 11.04 -2.17 -3.95
CA ALA A 31 11.88 -3.32 -3.60
C ALA A 31 11.34 -4.61 -4.21
N GLY A 32 10.02 -4.82 -4.17
CA GLY A 32 9.36 -5.95 -4.84
C GLY A 32 9.63 -5.96 -6.34
N CYS A 33 9.58 -4.78 -7.00
CA CYS A 33 9.87 -4.63 -8.42
C CYS A 33 11.33 -4.92 -8.78
N ALA A 34 12.26 -4.70 -7.84
CA ALA A 34 13.69 -4.98 -8.06
C ALA A 34 14.03 -6.48 -7.95
N LEU A 35 13.15 -7.28 -7.35
CA LEU A 35 13.36 -8.68 -7.06
C LEU A 35 12.58 -9.57 -8.05
N PRO A 36 12.96 -10.85 -8.24
CA PRO A 36 12.25 -11.77 -9.11
C PRO A 36 10.81 -12.00 -8.66
N TYR A 37 9.86 -11.93 -9.62
CA TYR A 37 8.44 -12.20 -9.36
C TYR A 37 8.12 -13.69 -9.38
N ALA A 38 8.60 -14.39 -10.39
CA ALA A 38 8.48 -15.82 -10.54
C ALA A 38 9.69 -16.37 -11.29
N THR A 39 10.05 -17.61 -11.03
CA THR A 39 11.07 -18.34 -11.77
C THR A 39 10.39 -19.50 -12.45
N ILE A 40 10.57 -19.65 -13.77
CA ILE A 40 10.09 -20.79 -14.52
C ILE A 40 11.31 -21.57 -14.99
N THR A 41 11.38 -22.83 -14.59
CA THR A 41 12.43 -23.76 -15.06
C THR A 41 11.83 -24.64 -16.13
N TYR A 42 12.43 -24.65 -17.29
CA TYR A 42 12.05 -25.55 -18.40
C TYR A 42 12.58 -26.95 -18.12
N GLY A 43 11.77 -27.98 -18.34
CA GLY A 43 12.06 -29.38 -18.02
C GLY A 43 13.06 -30.10 -18.93
N THR A 44 13.91 -29.37 -19.62
CA THR A 44 15.14 -29.95 -20.22
C THR A 44 16.18 -30.02 -19.11
N ASP A 45 16.85 -31.14 -18.98
CA ASP A 45 17.81 -31.50 -17.93
C ASP A 45 19.02 -30.56 -17.73
N ASP A 46 18.92 -29.32 -18.17
CA ASP A 46 19.95 -28.31 -17.99
C ASP A 46 19.59 -27.34 -16.85
N PRO A 47 20.07 -27.60 -15.60
CA PRO A 47 19.87 -26.73 -14.48
C PRO A 47 20.57 -25.36 -14.61
N THR A 48 21.35 -25.18 -15.70
CA THR A 48 22.19 -23.98 -15.88
C THR A 48 21.45 -22.79 -16.49
N HIS A 49 20.22 -22.98 -17.00
CA HIS A 49 19.41 -21.89 -17.56
C HIS A 49 18.00 -21.82 -16.95
N PRO A 50 17.86 -21.44 -15.66
CA PRO A 50 16.55 -21.09 -15.16
C PRO A 50 16.08 -19.86 -15.92
N SER A 51 14.97 -19.97 -16.64
CA SER A 51 14.29 -18.80 -17.20
C SER A 51 13.71 -17.99 -16.07
N VAL A 52 14.46 -17.03 -15.60
CA VAL A 52 14.00 -16.09 -14.60
C VAL A 52 13.00 -15.16 -15.28
N PHE A 53 11.72 -15.27 -14.93
CA PHE A 53 10.76 -14.20 -15.20
C PHE A 53 11.11 -13.03 -14.28
N ASN A 54 11.87 -12.13 -14.87
CA ASN A 54 12.57 -11.09 -14.18
C ASN A 54 11.63 -10.11 -13.50
N SER A 55 12.16 -9.54 -12.43
CA SER A 55 11.78 -8.29 -11.81
C SER A 55 11.32 -7.25 -12.83
N GLY A 56 10.44 -6.37 -12.44
CA GLY A 56 9.96 -5.28 -13.30
C GLY A 56 11.07 -4.41 -13.93
N PHE A 57 12.29 -4.42 -13.37
CA PHE A 57 13.45 -3.70 -13.91
C PHE A 57 14.32 -4.54 -14.87
N GLY A 58 14.24 -5.84 -14.82
CA GLY A 58 15.08 -6.73 -15.65
C GLY A 58 14.37 -7.37 -16.84
N GLY A 59 13.05 -7.19 -16.96
CA GLY A 59 12.22 -7.76 -18.02
C GLY A 59 11.71 -6.72 -19.01
N ASN A 60 10.66 -7.06 -19.73
CA ASN A 60 10.00 -6.17 -20.67
C ASN A 60 9.53 -4.89 -19.93
N THR A 61 9.94 -3.74 -20.42
CA THR A 61 9.65 -2.42 -19.80
C THR A 61 8.17 -2.14 -19.59
N LEU A 62 7.28 -2.82 -20.32
CA LEU A 62 5.83 -2.71 -20.14
C LEU A 62 5.36 -3.25 -18.78
N PHE A 63 6.00 -4.29 -18.23
CA PHE A 63 5.63 -4.84 -16.91
C PHE A 63 6.14 -3.99 -15.74
N ALA A 64 7.11 -3.12 -15.96
CA ALA A 64 7.60 -2.19 -14.94
C ALA A 64 6.78 -0.90 -14.89
N ALA A 65 6.14 -0.50 -15.97
CA ALA A 65 5.46 0.80 -16.08
C ALA A 65 4.28 0.90 -15.10
N GLU A 66 3.49 -0.15 -14.96
CA GLU A 66 2.32 -0.15 -14.08
C GLU A 66 2.70 0.01 -12.60
N PRO A 67 3.55 -0.85 -12.00
CA PRO A 67 3.93 -0.69 -10.60
C PRO A 67 4.71 0.60 -10.34
N LEU A 68 5.50 1.10 -11.27
CA LEU A 68 6.18 2.39 -11.13
C LEU A 68 5.19 3.56 -11.08
N ALA A 69 4.18 3.55 -11.94
CA ALA A 69 3.12 4.57 -11.90
C ALA A 69 2.40 4.54 -10.55
N VAL A 70 2.03 3.34 -10.07
CA VAL A 70 1.41 3.17 -8.75
C VAL A 70 2.28 3.72 -7.63
N VAL A 71 3.59 3.46 -7.65
CA VAL A 71 4.54 3.99 -6.66
C VAL A 71 4.56 5.52 -6.70
N MET A 72 4.66 6.12 -7.88
CA MET A 72 4.69 7.58 -8.02
C MET A 72 3.42 8.23 -7.46
N PHE A 73 2.25 7.71 -7.83
CA PHE A 73 0.98 8.24 -7.33
C PHE A 73 0.78 7.98 -5.84
N SER A 74 1.19 6.82 -5.32
CA SER A 74 1.15 6.51 -3.90
C SER A 74 2.06 7.44 -3.10
N PHE A 75 3.23 7.77 -3.63
CA PHE A 75 4.16 8.72 -3.02
C PHE A 75 3.52 10.11 -2.94
N VAL A 76 2.96 10.62 -4.04
CA VAL A 76 2.28 11.93 -4.08
C VAL A 76 1.11 11.96 -3.09
N ALA A 77 0.27 10.91 -3.09
CA ALA A 77 -0.87 10.82 -2.17
C ALA A 77 -0.42 10.78 -0.70
N ALA A 78 0.65 10.04 -0.39
CA ALA A 78 1.22 9.99 0.95
C ALA A 78 1.77 11.34 1.40
N VAL A 79 2.47 12.08 0.52
CA VAL A 79 2.94 13.44 0.81
C VAL A 79 1.79 14.39 1.08
N ILE A 80 0.67 14.28 0.34
CA ILE A 80 -0.54 15.08 0.60
C ILE A 80 -1.09 14.79 2.01
N LEU A 81 -1.06 13.53 2.47
CA LEU A 81 -1.50 13.18 3.83
C LEU A 81 -0.55 13.70 4.91
N LEU A 82 0.73 13.84 4.62
CA LEU A 82 1.73 14.36 5.55
C LEU A 82 1.71 15.88 5.67
N THR A 83 1.24 16.57 4.63
CA THR A 83 1.18 18.04 4.60
C THR A 83 -0.16 18.55 5.11
N PRO A 84 -0.20 19.77 5.72
CA PRO A 84 -1.43 20.40 6.15
C PRO A 84 -2.20 20.95 4.93
N THR A 85 -2.88 20.07 4.21
CA THR A 85 -3.68 20.41 3.02
C THR A 85 -5.17 20.44 3.34
N ARG A 86 -5.96 20.90 2.36
CA ARG A 86 -7.42 20.96 2.49
C ARG A 86 -8.01 19.56 2.75
N PRO A 87 -9.05 19.47 3.61
CA PRO A 87 -9.63 18.18 3.98
C PRO A 87 -10.11 17.33 2.78
N ILE A 88 -10.66 17.95 1.77
CA ILE A 88 -11.08 17.25 0.54
C ILE A 88 -9.89 16.56 -0.13
N LEU A 89 -8.77 17.27 -0.28
CA LEU A 89 -7.57 16.74 -0.94
C LEU A 89 -6.99 15.53 -0.19
N GLN A 90 -6.99 15.57 1.13
CA GLN A 90 -6.56 14.42 1.93
C GLN A 90 -7.52 13.22 1.81
N SER A 91 -8.85 13.44 1.65
CA SER A 91 -9.81 12.35 1.41
C SER A 91 -9.58 11.71 0.06
N VAL A 92 -9.35 12.52 -0.98
CA VAL A 92 -8.98 12.03 -2.30
C VAL A 92 -7.69 11.23 -2.24
N ALA A 93 -6.66 11.75 -1.57
CA ALA A 93 -5.38 11.06 -1.40
C ALA A 93 -5.55 9.71 -0.66
N ALA A 94 -6.35 9.66 0.39
CA ALA A 94 -6.65 8.41 1.09
C ALA A 94 -7.36 7.40 0.17
N GLY A 95 -8.36 7.85 -0.61
CA GLY A 95 -9.04 7.02 -1.60
C GLY A 95 -8.10 6.48 -2.69
N MET A 96 -7.19 7.31 -3.18
CA MET A 96 -6.15 6.90 -4.13
C MET A 96 -5.24 5.82 -3.56
N LEU A 97 -4.79 5.97 -2.31
CA LEU A 97 -3.95 4.95 -1.65
C LEU A 97 -4.68 3.62 -1.49
N ILE A 98 -5.98 3.64 -1.18
CA ILE A 98 -6.79 2.41 -1.13
C ILE A 98 -6.85 1.75 -2.50
N ALA A 99 -7.16 2.49 -3.54
CA ALA A 99 -7.25 1.96 -4.90
C ALA A 99 -5.90 1.39 -5.38
N PHE A 100 -4.81 2.12 -5.20
CA PHE A 100 -3.48 1.68 -5.60
C PHE A 100 -2.96 0.52 -4.75
N GLY A 101 -3.29 0.48 -3.46
CA GLY A 101 -2.96 -0.66 -2.60
C GLY A 101 -3.63 -1.95 -3.08
N ILE A 102 -4.92 -1.89 -3.43
CA ILE A 102 -5.66 -3.02 -4.00
C ILE A 102 -5.05 -3.43 -5.35
N GLN A 103 -4.82 -2.47 -6.24
CA GLN A 103 -4.24 -2.73 -7.56
C GLN A 103 -2.86 -3.40 -7.45
N THR A 104 -2.00 -2.89 -6.58
CA THR A 104 -0.68 -3.49 -6.32
C THR A 104 -0.79 -4.92 -5.80
N PHE A 105 -1.68 -5.13 -4.82
CA PHE A 105 -1.92 -6.46 -4.28
C PHE A 105 -2.38 -7.44 -5.36
N VAL A 106 -3.37 -7.06 -6.17
CA VAL A 106 -3.90 -7.89 -7.27
C VAL A 106 -2.84 -8.16 -8.33
N PHE A 107 -2.03 -7.15 -8.68
CA PHE A 107 -0.93 -7.29 -9.62
C PHE A 107 0.04 -8.38 -9.17
N PHE A 108 0.58 -8.28 -7.96
CA PHE A 108 1.52 -9.29 -7.45
C PHE A 108 0.85 -10.65 -7.18
N PHE A 109 -0.42 -10.65 -6.76
CA PHE A 109 -1.19 -11.88 -6.58
C PHE A 109 -1.30 -12.68 -7.88
N GLY A 110 -1.43 -12.00 -9.02
CA GLY A 110 -1.44 -12.66 -10.35
C GLY A 110 -0.20 -13.52 -10.61
N TYR A 111 0.97 -13.12 -10.09
CA TYR A 111 2.21 -13.91 -10.24
C TYR A 111 2.26 -15.17 -9.39
N ILE A 112 1.43 -15.30 -8.37
CA ILE A 112 1.29 -16.55 -7.60
C ILE A 112 0.80 -17.66 -8.53
N GLY A 113 -0.20 -17.37 -9.36
CA GLY A 113 -0.71 -18.34 -10.34
C GLY A 113 0.38 -18.85 -11.30
N LEU A 114 1.26 -17.97 -11.75
CA LEU A 114 2.41 -18.34 -12.60
C LEU A 114 3.44 -19.16 -11.82
N GLY A 115 3.74 -18.76 -10.58
CA GLY A 115 4.73 -19.46 -9.75
C GLY A 115 4.25 -20.82 -9.23
N THR A 116 2.94 -21.06 -9.20
CA THR A 116 2.37 -22.37 -8.80
C THR A 116 2.06 -23.27 -9.99
N TYR A 117 2.20 -22.74 -11.22
CA TYR A 117 2.00 -23.55 -12.42
C TYR A 117 3.11 -24.59 -12.54
N SER A 118 2.71 -25.86 -12.63
CA SER A 118 3.62 -26.99 -12.82
C SER A 118 3.01 -27.95 -13.82
N ASP A 119 3.73 -28.19 -14.91
CA ASP A 119 3.40 -29.17 -15.93
C ASP A 119 4.63 -30.06 -16.16
N SER A 120 4.48 -31.14 -16.93
CA SER A 120 5.57 -32.04 -17.27
C SER A 120 6.79 -31.33 -17.90
N SER A 121 6.55 -30.18 -18.55
CA SER A 121 7.58 -29.40 -19.25
C SER A 121 8.03 -28.14 -18.48
N PHE A 122 7.34 -27.72 -17.40
CA PHE A 122 7.59 -26.45 -16.70
C PHE A 122 7.42 -26.60 -15.21
N LYS A 123 8.35 -26.05 -14.45
CA LYS A 123 8.21 -25.87 -13.00
C LYS A 123 8.28 -24.39 -12.66
N GLY A 124 7.19 -23.85 -12.14
CA GLY A 124 7.15 -22.51 -11.61
C GLY A 124 7.57 -22.46 -10.13
N SER A 125 8.21 -21.38 -9.72
CA SER A 125 8.38 -21.05 -8.31
C SER A 125 8.07 -19.59 -8.07
N ILE A 126 7.46 -19.29 -6.90
CA ILE A 126 7.09 -17.92 -6.52
C ILE A 126 8.37 -17.19 -6.13
N GLY A 127 8.62 -16.05 -6.76
CA GLY A 127 9.74 -15.19 -6.42
C GLY A 127 9.46 -14.34 -5.18
N ILE A 128 10.52 -14.00 -4.46
CA ILE A 128 10.43 -13.18 -3.24
C ILE A 128 9.87 -11.79 -3.51
N GLY A 129 10.08 -11.26 -4.72
CA GLY A 129 9.52 -9.98 -5.17
C GLY A 129 7.99 -9.95 -5.13
N THR A 130 7.34 -11.06 -5.49
CA THR A 130 5.88 -11.19 -5.40
C THR A 130 5.39 -11.07 -3.95
N ILE A 131 6.04 -11.74 -3.01
CA ILE A 131 5.64 -11.71 -1.60
C ILE A 131 5.83 -10.32 -1.03
N ILE A 132 6.99 -9.70 -1.27
CA ILE A 132 7.30 -8.34 -0.80
C ILE A 132 6.33 -7.35 -1.43
N GLY A 133 6.06 -7.44 -2.72
CA GLY A 133 5.14 -6.57 -3.44
C GLY A 133 3.70 -6.66 -2.91
N MET A 134 3.21 -7.87 -2.61
CA MET A 134 1.88 -8.07 -1.99
C MET A 134 1.80 -7.44 -0.61
N LEU A 135 2.77 -7.69 0.27
CA LEU A 135 2.81 -7.10 1.60
C LEU A 135 2.90 -5.56 1.53
N ALA A 136 3.67 -5.05 0.59
CA ALA A 136 3.79 -3.63 0.34
C ALA A 136 2.46 -3.02 -0.15
N GLY A 137 1.74 -3.69 -1.04
CA GLY A 137 0.39 -3.29 -1.46
C GLY A 137 -0.59 -3.22 -0.30
N LEU A 138 -0.54 -4.19 0.63
CA LEU A 138 -1.33 -4.16 1.87
C LEU A 138 -0.94 -2.99 2.78
N CYS A 139 0.34 -2.62 2.86
CA CYS A 139 0.77 -1.44 3.62
C CYS A 139 0.23 -0.14 3.00
N VAL A 140 0.25 -0.01 1.67
CA VAL A 140 -0.33 1.15 0.97
C VAL A 140 -1.83 1.24 1.25
N LEU A 141 -2.55 0.12 1.13
CA LEU A 141 -3.97 0.02 1.43
C LEU A 141 -4.28 0.41 2.89
N ALA A 142 -3.54 -0.16 3.84
CA ALA A 142 -3.71 0.13 5.26
C ALA A 142 -3.47 1.62 5.57
N GLY A 143 -2.46 2.23 4.94
CA GLY A 143 -2.19 3.66 5.06
C GLY A 143 -3.38 4.53 4.64
N GLY A 144 -4.00 4.20 3.50
CA GLY A 144 -5.21 4.85 3.03
C GLY A 144 -6.41 4.67 3.96
N LEU A 145 -6.63 3.45 4.46
CA LEU A 145 -7.72 3.13 5.39
C LEU A 145 -7.56 3.87 6.74
N ILE A 146 -6.36 3.88 7.31
CA ILE A 146 -6.06 4.61 8.55
C ILE A 146 -6.40 6.09 8.39
N ALA A 147 -5.97 6.69 7.27
CA ALA A 147 -6.24 8.10 7.00
C ALA A 147 -7.74 8.38 6.82
N LEU A 148 -8.49 7.46 6.19
CA LEU A 148 -9.92 7.61 5.95
C LEU A 148 -10.73 7.44 7.24
N ILE A 149 -10.47 6.37 8.03
CA ILE A 149 -11.18 6.06 9.28
C ILE A 149 -10.98 7.17 10.31
N ALA A 150 -9.77 7.75 10.38
CA ALA A 150 -9.48 8.86 11.29
C ALA A 150 -10.41 10.08 11.07
N ARG A 151 -10.94 10.21 9.85
CA ARG A 151 -11.84 11.31 9.48
C ARG A 151 -13.30 11.02 9.74
N SER A 152 -13.68 9.75 9.66
CA SER A 152 -15.08 9.33 9.83
C SER A 152 -15.54 9.43 11.29
N ARG A 153 -14.62 9.63 12.24
CA ARG A 153 -15.01 9.79 13.65
C ARG A 153 -15.54 11.20 13.88
N PRO A 154 -16.81 11.34 14.26
CA PRO A 154 -17.38 12.65 14.57
C PRO A 154 -16.58 13.29 15.73
N ALA A 155 -16.21 14.56 15.55
CA ALA A 155 -15.62 15.39 16.59
C ALA A 155 -16.70 15.60 17.66
N GLY A 156 -16.78 14.72 18.66
CA GLY A 156 -17.77 14.92 19.70
C GLY A 156 -18.35 13.67 20.36
N SER A 157 -17.60 12.60 20.54
CA SER A 157 -17.91 11.75 21.69
C SER A 157 -17.30 12.44 22.91
N PRO A 158 -18.09 13.11 23.78
CA PRO A 158 -17.57 13.58 25.06
C PRO A 158 -17.04 12.34 25.77
N SER A 159 -15.75 12.38 26.13
CA SER A 159 -15.19 11.43 27.08
C SER A 159 -16.16 11.40 28.27
N ALA A 160 -16.66 10.21 28.58
CA ALA A 160 -17.51 9.97 29.74
C ALA A 160 -16.69 10.10 31.04
N GLU A 161 -15.98 11.21 31.18
CA GLU A 161 -15.07 11.47 32.28
C GLU A 161 -15.31 12.92 32.75
N SER A 162 -16.26 13.05 33.57
CA SER A 162 -16.37 13.94 34.75
C SER A 162 -17.82 14.04 35.26
N VAL A 163 -18.41 12.92 35.63
CA VAL A 163 -19.41 12.97 36.68
C VAL A 163 -18.62 13.03 37.99
N THR A 164 -18.22 14.22 38.38
CA THR A 164 -17.79 14.46 39.74
C THR A 164 -19.06 14.38 40.59
N PRO A 165 -19.20 13.42 41.51
CA PRO A 165 -20.33 13.41 42.42
C PRO A 165 -20.23 14.64 43.30
N GLY A 166 -21.27 15.48 43.26
CA GLY A 166 -21.36 16.69 44.07
C GLY A 166 -21.09 16.40 45.55
N ALA A 167 -20.21 17.20 46.14
CA ALA A 167 -20.03 17.26 47.58
C ALA A 167 -21.35 17.64 48.27
N PRO A 168 -21.77 16.91 49.32
CA PRO A 168 -22.89 17.35 50.13
C PRO A 168 -22.43 18.52 51.00
N GLY A 169 -23.16 19.67 50.90
CA GLY A 169 -23.09 20.78 51.83
C GLY A 169 -23.94 20.52 53.06
#